data_b32a0546bb3df7612374b3cb80b1bd15
#
_entry.id   b32a0546bb3df7612374b3cb80b1bd15
#
_cell.length_a   1.000
_cell.length_b   1.000
_cell.length_c   1.000
_cell.angle_alpha   90.00
_cell.angle_beta   90.00
_cell.angle_gamma   90.00
#
_symmetry.space_group_name_H-M   'P 1'
#
loop_
_entity.id
_entity.type
_entity.pdbx_description
1 polymer ?
#
loop_
_entity_poly.entity_id
_entity_poly.type
_entity_poly.pdbx_seq_one_letter_code
_entity_poly.pdbx_strand_id
1 'polypeptide(L)'
;MNLLSYRSDKYTTTGNDGIIEKIFTTLGVKNGFFVEFGAWDGIKGSNCRKLWEEGWAGIFIEGHKEKYKDLVENYKESDKVTCVNSMVDTDSNLFDDIVEPHVKDKIDFCSIDIDGLDLDVFETFDKYLPTVVCIEGGQMLEVKHKKVDKNIAQNNIQQSLQVYVDSFEKKGYKLLCTYQDSFPVTITTEDKTA
;
A
#
# COMPACT_ATOMS: atom_id res chain seq x y z
N MET A 1 9.13 15.11 -13.32
CA MET A 1 7.86 14.64 -13.95
C MET A 1 6.72 14.92 -12.99
N ASN A 2 5.59 15.44 -13.46
CA ASN A 2 4.43 15.64 -12.59
C ASN A 2 3.52 14.39 -12.65
N LEU A 3 3.58 13.54 -11.64
CA LEU A 3 2.79 12.30 -11.58
C LEU A 3 1.27 12.57 -11.49
N LEU A 4 0.85 13.69 -10.90
CA LEU A 4 -0.55 14.03 -10.78
C LEU A 4 -1.25 14.25 -12.14
N SER A 5 -0.50 14.54 -13.21
CA SER A 5 -1.06 14.64 -14.58
C SER A 5 -1.46 13.30 -15.18
N TYR A 6 -1.08 12.18 -14.55
CA TYR A 6 -1.43 10.81 -15.00
C TYR A 6 -2.58 10.18 -14.22
N ARG A 7 -3.25 10.96 -13.36
CA ARG A 7 -4.40 10.46 -12.61
C ARG A 7 -5.48 9.90 -13.52
N SER A 8 -5.88 8.68 -13.27
CA SER A 8 -7.04 8.04 -13.88
C SER A 8 -7.56 6.93 -12.99
N ASP A 9 -8.86 6.69 -13.02
CA ASP A 9 -9.53 5.68 -12.21
C ASP A 9 -10.12 4.59 -13.11
N LYS A 10 -9.85 3.35 -12.74
CA LYS A 10 -10.57 2.17 -13.21
C LYS A 10 -11.20 1.44 -12.02
N TYR A 11 -10.45 1.30 -10.93
CA TYR A 11 -10.84 0.66 -9.68
C TYR A 11 -10.71 1.60 -8.49
N THR A 12 -9.69 2.43 -8.46
CA THR A 12 -9.49 3.47 -7.44
C THR A 12 -10.49 4.61 -7.61
N THR A 13 -10.62 5.46 -6.60
CA THR A 13 -11.52 6.62 -6.62
C THR A 13 -10.77 7.95 -6.55
N THR A 14 -9.44 7.90 -6.51
CA THR A 14 -8.55 9.04 -6.28
C THR A 14 -7.56 9.30 -7.41
N GLY A 15 -7.63 8.50 -8.49
CA GLY A 15 -6.75 8.61 -9.65
C GLY A 15 -5.47 7.78 -9.56
N ASN A 16 -5.38 6.90 -8.57
CA ASN A 16 -4.17 6.14 -8.30
C ASN A 16 -3.82 5.15 -9.41
N ASP A 17 -4.80 4.54 -10.07
CA ASP A 17 -4.57 3.57 -11.14
C ASP A 17 -3.61 4.10 -12.21
N GLY A 18 -3.80 5.35 -12.65
CA GLY A 18 -2.95 5.95 -13.67
C GLY A 18 -1.58 6.40 -13.14
N ILE A 19 -1.51 6.80 -11.86
CA ILE A 19 -0.24 7.16 -11.21
C ILE A 19 0.63 5.92 -11.06
N ILE A 20 0.06 4.82 -10.53
CA ILE A 20 0.74 3.55 -10.31
C ILE A 20 1.24 2.98 -11.65
N GLU A 21 0.38 2.95 -12.67
CA GLU A 21 0.76 2.54 -14.03
C GLU A 21 1.96 3.35 -14.56
N LYS A 22 1.92 4.68 -14.37
CA LYS A 22 3.01 5.56 -14.83
C LYS A 22 4.30 5.30 -14.09
N ILE A 23 4.26 5.05 -12.78
CA ILE A 23 5.44 4.71 -11.97
C ILE A 23 6.08 3.43 -12.52
N PHE A 24 5.33 2.34 -12.63
CA PHE A 24 5.89 1.05 -13.06
C PHE A 24 6.28 1.00 -14.53
N THR A 25 5.59 1.73 -15.39
CA THR A 25 6.03 1.96 -16.78
C THR A 25 7.39 2.66 -16.81
N THR A 26 7.60 3.66 -15.95
CA THR A 26 8.88 4.39 -15.85
C THR A 26 9.99 3.52 -15.29
N LEU A 27 9.70 2.66 -14.30
CA LEU A 27 10.64 1.70 -13.73
C LEU A 27 10.92 0.50 -14.66
N GLY A 28 10.16 0.34 -15.75
CA GLY A 28 10.28 -0.79 -16.67
C GLY A 28 9.78 -2.14 -16.13
N VAL A 29 9.01 -2.13 -15.03
CA VAL A 29 8.42 -3.34 -14.43
C VAL A 29 7.10 -3.66 -15.12
N LYS A 30 6.99 -4.88 -15.69
CA LYS A 30 5.80 -5.34 -16.43
C LYS A 30 5.01 -6.43 -15.69
N ASN A 31 5.68 -7.27 -14.95
CA ASN A 31 5.11 -8.39 -14.22
C ASN A 31 5.74 -8.40 -12.82
N GLY A 32 5.22 -7.59 -11.93
CA GLY A 32 5.72 -7.49 -10.58
C GLY A 32 4.90 -8.32 -9.58
N PHE A 33 5.26 -8.15 -8.31
CA PHE A 33 4.56 -8.75 -7.19
C PHE A 33 4.03 -7.65 -6.27
N PHE A 34 2.73 -7.70 -5.99
CA PHE A 34 2.09 -6.73 -5.12
C PHE A 34 1.63 -7.32 -3.79
N VAL A 35 1.47 -6.47 -2.80
CA VAL A 35 0.76 -6.73 -1.55
C VAL A 35 -0.21 -5.58 -1.31
N GLU A 36 -1.45 -5.89 -0.99
CA GLU A 36 -2.44 -4.91 -0.54
C GLU A 36 -3.07 -5.39 0.75
N PHE A 37 -3.02 -4.59 1.80
CA PHE A 37 -3.74 -4.87 3.03
C PHE A 37 -4.72 -3.74 3.37
N GLY A 38 -5.85 -4.14 4.01
CA GLY A 38 -7.10 -3.42 3.92
C GLY A 38 -7.78 -3.65 2.57
N ALA A 39 -7.60 -4.86 2.00
CA ALA A 39 -7.97 -5.14 0.61
C ALA A 39 -9.48 -5.16 0.34
N TRP A 40 -10.32 -5.20 1.39
CA TRP A 40 -11.78 -5.25 1.30
C TRP A 40 -12.24 -6.42 0.41
N ASP A 41 -12.90 -6.14 -0.73
CA ASP A 41 -13.30 -7.15 -1.71
C ASP A 41 -12.26 -7.35 -2.85
N GLY A 42 -11.16 -6.62 -2.82
CA GLY A 42 -10.10 -6.65 -3.82
C GLY A 42 -10.46 -6.01 -5.17
N ILE A 43 -11.60 -5.34 -5.27
CA ILE A 43 -12.07 -4.69 -6.50
C ILE A 43 -12.30 -3.20 -6.28
N LYS A 44 -13.26 -2.86 -5.42
CA LYS A 44 -13.67 -1.48 -5.23
C LYS A 44 -12.64 -0.74 -4.36
N GLY A 45 -12.06 0.31 -4.94
CA GLY A 45 -11.02 1.11 -4.27
C GLY A 45 -9.63 0.47 -4.29
N SER A 46 -9.48 -0.79 -4.75
CA SER A 46 -8.20 -1.49 -4.75
C SER A 46 -7.17 -0.80 -5.64
N ASN A 47 -5.99 -0.56 -5.08
CA ASN A 47 -4.82 -0.05 -5.79
C ASN A 47 -4.09 -1.15 -6.58
N CYS A 48 -4.38 -2.42 -6.30
CA CYS A 48 -3.71 -3.57 -6.93
C CYS A 48 -4.56 -4.28 -8.00
N ARG A 49 -5.88 -4.04 -8.03
CA ARG A 49 -6.77 -4.71 -8.98
C ARG A 49 -6.33 -4.55 -10.43
N LYS A 50 -5.96 -3.33 -10.83
CA LYS A 50 -5.50 -3.07 -12.19
C LYS A 50 -4.19 -3.78 -12.50
N LEU A 51 -3.24 -3.81 -11.56
CA LEU A 51 -1.98 -4.54 -11.71
C LEU A 51 -2.22 -6.04 -11.94
N TRP A 52 -3.13 -6.65 -11.17
CA TRP A 52 -3.50 -8.05 -11.39
C TRP A 52 -4.04 -8.31 -12.80
N GLU A 53 -4.93 -7.44 -13.32
CA GLU A 53 -5.44 -7.57 -14.68
C GLU A 53 -4.35 -7.42 -15.74
N GLU A 54 -3.32 -6.66 -15.44
CA GLU A 54 -2.11 -6.50 -16.27
C GLU A 54 -1.14 -7.68 -16.14
N GLY A 55 -1.48 -8.68 -15.33
CA GLY A 55 -0.76 -9.95 -15.24
C GLY A 55 0.16 -10.09 -14.05
N TRP A 56 0.17 -9.15 -13.11
CA TRP A 56 0.92 -9.24 -11.87
C TRP A 56 0.42 -10.37 -10.97
N ALA A 57 1.31 -10.87 -10.12
CA ALA A 57 0.96 -11.75 -9.01
C ALA A 57 0.96 -10.98 -7.70
N GLY A 58 0.32 -11.52 -6.66
CA GLY A 58 0.36 -10.83 -5.38
C GLY A 58 -0.47 -11.44 -4.27
N ILE A 59 -0.55 -10.68 -3.19
CA ILE A 59 -1.26 -11.04 -1.97
C ILE A 59 -2.27 -9.93 -1.68
N PHE A 60 -3.51 -10.33 -1.41
CA PHE A 60 -4.51 -9.49 -0.77
C PHE A 60 -4.70 -9.94 0.68
N ILE A 61 -4.60 -9.00 1.61
CA ILE A 61 -4.76 -9.25 3.05
C ILE A 61 -5.98 -8.48 3.53
N GLU A 62 -6.95 -9.18 4.12
CA GLU A 62 -8.18 -8.59 4.64
C GLU A 62 -8.50 -9.16 6.02
N GLY A 63 -8.64 -8.27 7.01
CA GLY A 63 -8.91 -8.65 8.40
C GLY A 63 -10.37 -8.94 8.68
N HIS A 64 -11.30 -8.28 7.98
CA HIS A 64 -12.74 -8.43 8.20
C HIS A 64 -13.26 -9.71 7.52
N LYS A 65 -13.68 -10.69 8.29
CA LYS A 65 -14.06 -12.04 7.82
C LYS A 65 -15.09 -12.06 6.69
N GLU A 66 -16.09 -11.19 6.72
CA GLU A 66 -17.12 -11.18 5.67
C GLU A 66 -16.56 -10.59 4.36
N LYS A 67 -15.71 -9.57 4.46
CA LYS A 67 -15.05 -8.99 3.29
C LYS A 67 -14.01 -9.92 2.69
N TYR A 68 -13.30 -10.64 3.54
CA TYR A 68 -12.42 -11.72 3.10
C TYR A 68 -13.14 -12.80 2.28
N LYS A 69 -14.40 -13.14 2.60
CA LYS A 69 -15.19 -14.08 1.78
C LYS A 69 -15.46 -13.51 0.38
N ASP A 70 -15.84 -12.23 0.31
CA ASP A 70 -16.05 -11.54 -0.95
C ASP A 70 -14.74 -11.51 -1.77
N LEU A 71 -13.62 -11.21 -1.11
CA LEU A 71 -12.27 -11.21 -1.71
C LEU A 71 -11.91 -12.57 -2.30
N VAL A 72 -12.07 -13.65 -1.52
CA VAL A 72 -11.78 -15.02 -1.99
C VAL A 72 -12.66 -15.39 -3.19
N GLU A 73 -13.95 -15.06 -3.16
CA GLU A 73 -14.86 -15.35 -4.27
C GLU A 73 -14.45 -14.60 -5.56
N ASN A 74 -14.00 -13.35 -5.42
CA ASN A 74 -13.57 -12.54 -6.55
C ASN A 74 -12.28 -13.04 -7.23
N TYR A 75 -11.45 -13.78 -6.50
CA TYR A 75 -10.14 -14.26 -6.99
C TYR A 75 -10.01 -15.79 -7.03
N LYS A 76 -11.10 -16.54 -6.82
CA LYS A 76 -11.08 -18.01 -6.74
C LYS A 76 -10.53 -18.71 -7.98
N GLU A 77 -10.64 -18.09 -9.15
CA GLU A 77 -10.13 -18.63 -10.42
C GLU A 77 -8.70 -18.15 -10.74
N SER A 78 -8.09 -17.34 -9.86
CA SER A 78 -6.75 -16.80 -10.08
C SER A 78 -5.69 -17.72 -9.49
N ASP A 79 -4.73 -18.12 -10.32
CA ASP A 79 -3.51 -18.81 -9.91
C ASP A 79 -2.37 -17.85 -9.50
N LYS A 80 -2.58 -16.54 -9.65
CA LYS A 80 -1.58 -15.50 -9.38
C LYS A 80 -1.79 -14.76 -8.07
N VAL A 81 -2.94 -14.94 -7.42
CA VAL A 81 -3.31 -14.21 -6.22
C VAL A 81 -3.49 -15.14 -5.04
N THR A 82 -2.91 -14.76 -3.92
CA THR A 82 -3.19 -15.36 -2.61
C THR A 82 -4.03 -14.40 -1.78
N CYS A 83 -5.16 -14.88 -1.26
CA CYS A 83 -5.97 -14.14 -0.30
C CYS A 83 -5.65 -14.61 1.12
N VAL A 84 -5.36 -13.67 2.03
CA VAL A 84 -5.01 -13.96 3.43
C VAL A 84 -5.99 -13.26 4.35
N ASN A 85 -6.60 -14.01 5.30
CA ASN A 85 -7.42 -13.39 6.34
C ASN A 85 -6.55 -13.12 7.57
N SER A 86 -6.11 -11.90 7.71
CA SER A 86 -5.32 -11.45 8.85
C SER A 86 -5.52 -9.96 9.12
N MET A 87 -5.59 -9.60 10.39
CA MET A 87 -5.43 -8.21 10.83
C MET A 87 -3.93 -7.94 10.95
N VAL A 88 -3.40 -7.06 10.12
CA VAL A 88 -2.00 -6.61 10.24
C VAL A 88 -1.93 -5.65 11.43
N ASP A 89 -0.96 -5.85 12.34
CA ASP A 89 -0.78 -4.99 13.50
C ASP A 89 0.71 -4.66 13.75
N THR A 90 1.02 -4.03 14.87
CA THR A 90 2.38 -3.60 15.23
C THR A 90 3.08 -4.51 16.23
N ASP A 91 2.42 -5.58 16.70
CA ASP A 91 2.88 -6.34 17.86
C ASP A 91 2.91 -7.87 17.62
N SER A 92 1.87 -8.44 17.02
CA SER A 92 1.66 -9.89 16.96
C SER A 92 1.42 -10.46 15.57
N ASN A 93 0.85 -9.67 14.67
CA ASN A 93 0.62 -10.02 13.28
C ASN A 93 1.37 -9.05 12.38
N LEU A 94 2.70 -9.14 12.42
CA LEU A 94 3.56 -8.26 11.66
C LEU A 94 3.45 -8.54 10.16
N PHE A 95 3.56 -7.50 9.37
CA PHE A 95 3.54 -7.58 7.91
C PHE A 95 4.52 -8.64 7.37
N ASP A 96 5.77 -8.61 7.83
CA ASP A 96 6.81 -9.51 7.37
C ASP A 96 6.46 -10.99 7.60
N ASP A 97 5.90 -11.33 8.76
CA ASP A 97 5.51 -12.71 9.10
C ASP A 97 4.34 -13.20 8.23
N ILE A 98 3.38 -12.30 7.93
CA ILE A 98 2.23 -12.62 7.10
C ILE A 98 2.64 -12.88 5.65
N VAL A 99 3.55 -12.07 5.10
CA VAL A 99 3.92 -12.17 3.68
C VAL A 99 5.00 -13.22 3.42
N GLU A 100 5.84 -13.57 4.41
CA GLU A 100 6.98 -14.48 4.26
C GLU A 100 6.64 -15.81 3.58
N PRO A 101 5.53 -16.51 3.89
CA PRO A 101 5.20 -17.79 3.23
C PRO A 101 4.90 -17.66 1.72
N HIS A 102 4.65 -16.45 1.24
CA HIS A 102 4.11 -16.17 -0.08
C HIS A 102 5.08 -15.41 -1.00
N VAL A 103 6.01 -14.65 -0.43
CA VAL A 103 6.99 -13.83 -1.18
C VAL A 103 8.20 -14.69 -1.53
N LYS A 104 8.50 -14.84 -2.83
CA LYS A 104 9.63 -15.65 -3.30
C LYS A 104 10.91 -14.86 -3.53
N ASP A 105 10.78 -13.58 -3.87
CA ASP A 105 11.90 -12.70 -4.21
C ASP A 105 11.71 -11.33 -3.55
N LYS A 106 11.03 -10.42 -4.20
CA LYS A 106 10.81 -9.06 -3.72
C LYS A 106 9.34 -8.66 -3.87
N ILE A 107 8.96 -7.62 -3.16
CA ILE A 107 7.67 -6.95 -3.35
C ILE A 107 7.94 -5.68 -4.18
N ASP A 108 7.31 -5.58 -5.35
CA ASP A 108 7.43 -4.40 -6.20
C ASP A 108 6.50 -3.28 -5.74
N PHE A 109 5.29 -3.63 -5.29
CA PHE A 109 4.28 -2.67 -4.85
C PHE A 109 3.60 -3.11 -3.56
N CYS A 110 3.41 -2.17 -2.63
CA CYS A 110 2.59 -2.38 -1.43
C CYS A 110 1.57 -1.25 -1.29
N SER A 111 0.30 -1.62 -1.15
CA SER A 111 -0.79 -0.71 -0.79
C SER A 111 -1.18 -0.91 0.66
N ILE A 112 -1.25 0.18 1.42
CA ILE A 112 -1.57 0.20 2.85
C ILE A 112 -2.77 1.12 3.06
N ASP A 113 -3.91 0.53 3.47
CA ASP A 113 -5.15 1.26 3.74
C ASP A 113 -5.96 0.49 4.79
N ILE A 114 -5.72 0.80 6.07
CA ILE A 114 -6.31 0.13 7.23
C ILE A 114 -6.97 1.08 8.22
N ASP A 115 -7.31 2.28 7.74
CA ASP A 115 -8.11 3.24 8.50
C ASP A 115 -7.49 3.68 9.84
N GLY A 116 -6.16 3.90 9.90
CA GLY A 116 -5.58 4.56 11.07
C GLY A 116 -4.19 4.16 11.53
N LEU A 117 -3.82 2.89 11.53
CA LEU A 117 -2.49 2.42 11.95
C LEU A 117 -1.50 2.25 10.78
N ASP A 118 -1.82 2.80 9.63
CA ASP A 118 -1.09 2.61 8.38
C ASP A 118 0.41 2.87 8.53
N LEU A 119 0.76 4.03 9.07
CA LEU A 119 2.16 4.38 9.26
C LEU A 119 2.82 3.55 10.35
N ASP A 120 2.12 3.28 11.47
CA ASP A 120 2.67 2.49 12.58
C ASP A 120 3.00 1.06 12.10
N VAL A 121 2.13 0.48 11.26
CA VAL A 121 2.38 -0.83 10.62
C VAL A 121 3.54 -0.73 9.63
N PHE A 122 3.61 0.29 8.78
CA PHE A 122 4.75 0.49 7.88
C PHE A 122 6.07 0.62 8.66
N GLU A 123 6.07 1.27 9.82
CA GLU A 123 7.27 1.41 10.66
C GLU A 123 7.83 0.05 11.13
N THR A 124 6.99 -1.01 11.19
CA THR A 124 7.43 -2.38 11.56
C THR A 124 8.07 -3.15 10.41
N PHE A 125 7.97 -2.72 9.16
CA PHE A 125 8.59 -3.41 8.03
C PHE A 125 10.11 -3.47 8.21
N ASP A 126 10.69 -4.66 8.09
CA ASP A 126 12.13 -4.88 8.27
C ASP A 126 12.74 -5.71 7.15
N LYS A 127 12.24 -6.93 6.96
CA LYS A 127 12.74 -7.88 5.97
C LYS A 127 12.26 -7.58 4.55
N TYR A 128 10.98 -7.27 4.42
CA TYR A 128 10.35 -7.02 3.12
C TYR A 128 10.06 -5.53 2.94
N LEU A 129 10.96 -4.85 2.22
CA LEU A 129 10.80 -3.44 1.87
C LEU A 129 10.35 -3.34 0.41
N PRO A 130 9.07 -3.02 0.13
CA PRO A 130 8.56 -2.89 -1.23
C PRO A 130 9.27 -1.80 -2.02
N THR A 131 9.42 -1.98 -3.34
CA THR A 131 10.03 -0.95 -4.21
C THR A 131 9.20 0.35 -4.20
N VAL A 132 7.87 0.22 -4.26
CA VAL A 132 6.93 1.34 -4.20
C VAL A 132 5.90 1.07 -3.12
N VAL A 133 5.61 2.06 -2.30
CA VAL A 133 4.54 2.00 -1.30
C VAL A 133 3.51 3.08 -1.61
N CYS A 134 2.24 2.69 -1.59
CA CYS A 134 1.09 3.59 -1.57
C CYS A 134 0.45 3.44 -0.20
N ILE A 135 0.34 4.53 0.55
CA ILE A 135 -0.16 4.49 1.92
C ILE A 135 -1.25 5.54 2.12
N GLU A 136 -2.31 5.16 2.83
CA GLU A 136 -3.33 6.13 3.20
C GLU A 136 -2.75 7.16 4.18
N GLY A 137 -3.00 8.44 3.88
CA GLY A 137 -2.71 9.55 4.76
C GLY A 137 -4.01 10.23 5.21
N GLY A 138 -4.15 10.50 6.50
CA GLY A 138 -5.40 11.01 7.06
C GLY A 138 -5.87 12.35 6.53
N GLN A 139 -7.15 12.60 6.67
CA GLN A 139 -7.88 13.79 6.17
C GLN A 139 -7.39 15.12 6.76
N MET A 140 -6.58 15.11 7.80
CA MET A 140 -6.06 16.31 8.45
C MET A 140 -4.55 16.42 8.26
N LEU A 141 -4.12 16.50 7.01
CA LEU A 141 -2.71 16.71 6.66
C LEU A 141 -2.26 18.13 7.00
N GLU A 142 -2.04 18.39 8.28
CA GLU A 142 -1.14 19.49 8.62
C GLU A 142 0.25 19.15 8.04
N VAL A 143 0.81 20.05 7.24
CA VAL A 143 2.15 19.86 6.64
C VAL A 143 3.24 19.82 7.72
N LYS A 144 2.97 20.39 8.90
CA LYS A 144 3.92 20.44 10.02
C LYS A 144 3.96 19.10 10.75
N HIS A 145 5.17 18.76 11.22
CA HIS A 145 5.40 17.56 12.02
C HIS A 145 4.49 17.53 13.25
N LYS A 146 3.54 16.63 13.28
CA LYS A 146 2.64 16.36 14.39
C LYS A 146 2.42 14.86 14.49
N LYS A 147 3.10 14.21 15.44
CA LYS A 147 2.89 12.81 15.73
C LYS A 147 1.64 12.64 16.59
N VAL A 148 0.72 11.80 16.16
CA VAL A 148 -0.50 11.43 16.89
C VAL A 148 -0.22 10.11 17.62
N ASP A 149 -0.69 9.99 18.86
CA ASP A 149 -0.60 8.74 19.62
C ASP A 149 -1.38 7.63 18.90
N LYS A 150 -0.81 6.41 18.86
CA LYS A 150 -1.41 5.26 18.18
C LYS A 150 -2.82 4.92 18.69
N ASN A 151 -3.12 5.16 19.95
CA ASN A 151 -4.46 4.94 20.50
C ASN A 151 -5.50 5.94 19.95
N ILE A 152 -5.06 7.11 19.50
CA ILE A 152 -5.89 8.10 18.83
C ILE A 152 -5.96 7.80 17.33
N ALA A 153 -4.87 7.36 16.73
CA ALA A 153 -4.78 6.97 15.33
C ALA A 153 -5.79 5.85 14.96
N GLN A 154 -6.06 4.91 15.87
CA GLN A 154 -7.09 3.89 15.71
C GLN A 154 -8.53 4.43 15.48
N ASN A 155 -8.74 5.73 15.57
CA ASN A 155 -10.02 6.39 15.31
C ASN A 155 -10.00 7.22 14.01
N ASN A 156 -9.29 6.76 12.98
CA ASN A 156 -9.11 7.45 11.67
C ASN A 156 -8.42 8.83 11.78
N ILE A 157 -7.70 9.09 12.86
CA ILE A 157 -6.87 10.29 12.99
C ILE A 157 -5.43 9.88 12.70
N GLN A 158 -5.01 10.11 11.48
CA GLN A 158 -3.69 9.70 11.02
C GLN A 158 -2.62 10.77 11.27
N GLN A 159 -1.38 10.43 10.99
CA GLN A 159 -0.20 11.28 11.18
C GLN A 159 -0.18 12.45 10.19
N SER A 160 0.55 13.52 10.52
CA SER A 160 0.81 14.59 9.56
C SER A 160 1.73 14.14 8.42
N LEU A 161 1.64 14.79 7.25
CA LEU A 161 2.47 14.45 6.08
C LEU A 161 3.97 14.42 6.42
N GLN A 162 4.47 15.37 7.22
CA GLN A 162 5.89 15.41 7.58
C GLN A 162 6.32 14.18 8.39
N VAL A 163 5.44 13.62 9.24
CA VAL A 163 5.74 12.39 9.99
C VAL A 163 5.87 11.19 9.05
N TYR A 164 5.00 11.09 8.02
CA TYR A 164 5.13 10.09 6.98
C TYR A 164 6.47 10.22 6.26
N VAL A 165 6.80 11.42 5.76
CA VAL A 165 8.07 11.66 5.05
C VAL A 165 9.26 11.25 5.91
N ASP A 166 9.32 11.72 7.17
CA ASP A 166 10.43 11.41 8.07
C ASP A 166 10.57 9.90 8.36
N SER A 167 9.45 9.17 8.48
CA SER A 167 9.45 7.73 8.72
C SER A 167 9.90 6.95 7.48
N PHE A 168 9.43 7.35 6.32
CA PHE A 168 9.82 6.72 5.06
C PHE A 168 11.28 6.99 4.70
N GLU A 169 11.77 8.21 4.88
CA GLU A 169 13.18 8.56 4.63
C GLU A 169 14.15 7.75 5.50
N LYS A 170 13.81 7.43 6.74
CA LYS A 170 14.61 6.56 7.62
C LYS A 170 14.83 5.16 7.04
N LYS A 171 13.88 4.68 6.22
CA LYS A 171 13.97 3.39 5.52
C LYS A 171 14.50 3.53 4.08
N GLY A 172 14.94 4.72 3.67
CA GLY A 172 15.55 4.99 2.36
C GLY A 172 14.55 5.27 1.24
N TYR A 173 13.30 5.59 1.56
CA TYR A 173 12.29 5.97 0.58
C TYR A 173 12.33 7.46 0.28
N LYS A 174 11.76 7.85 -0.86
CA LYS A 174 11.50 9.24 -1.26
C LYS A 174 10.04 9.42 -1.62
N LEU A 175 9.47 10.53 -1.18
CA LEU A 175 8.13 10.94 -1.57
C LEU A 175 8.08 11.24 -3.06
N LEU A 176 7.17 10.60 -3.79
CA LEU A 176 6.94 10.84 -5.22
C LEU A 176 5.84 11.86 -5.46
N CYS A 177 4.72 11.72 -4.81
CA CYS A 177 3.59 12.65 -4.86
C CYS A 177 2.65 12.44 -3.69
N THR A 178 1.82 13.46 -3.42
CA THR A 178 0.68 13.40 -2.51
C THR A 178 -0.53 14.02 -3.19
N TYR A 179 -1.73 13.61 -2.79
CA TYR A 179 -2.96 14.17 -3.29
C TYR A 179 -3.88 14.60 -2.12
N GLN A 180 -4.50 15.78 -2.24
CA GLN A 180 -5.09 16.49 -1.10
C GLN A 180 -6.37 15.90 -0.51
N ASP A 181 -7.18 15.21 -1.29
CA ASP A 181 -8.53 14.80 -0.84
C ASP A 181 -8.54 13.40 -0.23
N SER A 182 -7.59 13.15 0.65
CA SER A 182 -7.39 11.83 1.22
C SER A 182 -6.61 10.91 0.27
N PHE A 183 -5.36 10.51 0.65
CA PHE A 183 -4.75 9.31 0.08
C PHE A 183 -3.61 9.53 -0.90
N PRO A 184 -3.06 8.56 -1.39
CA PRO A 184 -1.87 7.90 -0.90
C PRO A 184 -0.61 8.75 -1.06
N VAL A 185 0.24 8.66 -0.09
CA VAL A 185 1.64 9.06 -0.24
C VAL A 185 2.35 7.92 -0.96
N THR A 186 2.81 8.13 -2.18
CA THR A 186 3.57 7.12 -2.92
C THR A 186 5.06 7.40 -2.78
N ILE A 187 5.83 6.40 -2.37
CA ILE A 187 7.25 6.54 -2.02
C ILE A 187 8.06 5.43 -2.71
N THR A 188 9.26 5.72 -3.19
CA THR A 188 10.17 4.72 -3.79
C THR A 188 11.44 4.58 -2.99
N THR A 189 12.00 3.38 -2.96
CA THR A 189 13.39 3.17 -2.50
C THR A 189 14.36 3.80 -3.50
N GLU A 190 15.47 4.34 -3.01
CA GLU A 190 16.62 4.55 -3.88
C GLU A 190 17.15 3.17 -4.30
N ASP A 191 17.43 3.05 -5.60
CA ASP A 191 18.09 1.86 -6.12
C ASP A 191 19.45 1.72 -5.41
N LYS A 192 19.59 0.70 -4.53
CA LYS A 192 20.84 0.42 -3.82
C LYS A 192 21.87 -0.27 -4.72
N THR A 193 21.70 -0.17 -6.04
CA THR A 193 22.65 -0.68 -7.04
C THR A 193 23.49 0.46 -7.57
N ALA A 194 24.51 0.84 -6.83
CA ALA A 194 25.68 1.55 -7.33
C ALA A 194 26.94 0.83 -6.84
#